data_d647e433d499ac3b978f5704e8c05835
#
_entry.id   d647e433d499ac3b978f5704e8c05835
#
_cell.length_a   1.000
_cell.length_b   1.000
_cell.length_c   1.000
_cell.angle_alpha   90.00
_cell.angle_beta   90.00
_cell.angle_gamma   90.00
#
_symmetry.space_group_name_H-M   'P 1'
#
loop_
_entity.id
_entity.type
_entity.pdbx_description
1 polymer ?
#
loop_
_entity_poly.entity_id
_entity_poly.type
_entity_poly.pdbx_seq_one_letter_code
_entity_poly.pdbx_strand_id
1 'polypeptide(L)'
;MNTAKATLRLEQINLFTKLKTQLPGNQQGYPILQDISLEVFQGDRIAIVGPVGAGKTSLLHLLNRLIEPSSGKIYLENQESRQIPVIQLRQMLVLVLQESKLLGMTVGQALAYPLVLRGLSKQTIEQRVSHWIEQLHIPSEWLGRTEVQLSAGQRQLVAIARGLVIQPKILLLDEPTSALDAGTASHLMQVLTQLSQTHQTTILMVNHQLELAQIFCTRLLHLHQGHLLANQRVSEINWVELRESLIQAEAQDDFGF
;
A
#
# COMPACT_ATOMS: atom_id res chain seq x y z
N MET A 1 -17.88 12.90 23.06
CA MET A 1 -17.64 12.04 21.89
C MET A 1 -16.28 12.43 21.33
N ASN A 2 -15.28 11.59 21.52
CA ASN A 2 -13.93 11.85 20.99
C ASN A 2 -13.99 11.53 19.49
N THR A 3 -14.17 12.54 18.64
CA THR A 3 -14.12 12.37 17.19
C THR A 3 -12.67 12.05 16.84
N ALA A 4 -12.38 10.78 16.62
CA ALA A 4 -11.09 10.34 16.16
C ALA A 4 -10.73 11.14 14.90
N LYS A 5 -9.59 11.84 14.93
CA LYS A 5 -9.15 12.67 13.81
C LYS A 5 -8.66 11.78 12.69
N ALA A 6 -9.17 11.95 11.48
CA ALA A 6 -8.72 11.20 10.31
C ALA A 6 -7.23 11.48 10.04
N THR A 7 -6.45 10.41 9.89
CA THR A 7 -5.04 10.49 9.53
C THR A 7 -4.86 10.76 8.04
N LEU A 8 -5.78 10.22 7.21
CA LEU A 8 -5.83 10.42 5.78
C LEU A 8 -7.28 10.69 5.36
N ARG A 9 -7.51 11.68 4.50
CA ARG A 9 -8.83 12.02 3.98
C ARG A 9 -8.76 12.36 2.50
N LEU A 10 -9.62 11.74 1.73
CA LEU A 10 -9.79 11.96 0.29
C LEU A 10 -11.14 12.64 0.06
N GLU A 11 -11.18 13.66 -0.76
CA GLU A 11 -12.38 14.42 -1.12
C GLU A 11 -12.54 14.45 -2.63
N GLN A 12 -13.54 13.76 -3.16
CA GLN A 12 -13.97 13.75 -4.56
C GLN A 12 -12.81 13.54 -5.55
N ILE A 13 -11.96 12.54 -5.25
CA ILE A 13 -10.78 12.24 -6.07
C ILE A 13 -11.20 11.64 -7.39
N ASN A 14 -10.77 12.30 -8.46
CA ASN A 14 -10.86 11.78 -9.83
C ASN A 14 -9.47 11.63 -10.43
N LEU A 15 -9.26 10.57 -11.20
CA LEU A 15 -8.04 10.33 -11.95
C LEU A 15 -8.38 9.85 -13.35
N PHE A 16 -7.84 10.53 -14.36
CA PHE A 16 -7.98 10.17 -15.77
C PHE A 16 -6.62 9.86 -16.38
N THR A 17 -6.59 9.00 -17.41
CA THR A 17 -5.37 8.80 -18.20
C THR A 17 -4.97 10.10 -18.91
N LYS A 18 -3.65 10.35 -19.03
CA LYS A 18 -3.16 11.44 -19.86
C LYS A 18 -3.12 10.96 -21.30
N LEU A 19 -3.99 11.48 -22.17
CA LEU A 19 -3.88 11.25 -23.61
C LEU A 19 -2.63 11.96 -24.14
N LYS A 20 -1.73 11.23 -24.80
CA LYS A 20 -0.54 11.81 -25.47
C LYS A 20 -0.86 12.51 -26.79
N THR A 21 -2.08 12.44 -27.29
CA THR A 21 -2.49 13.04 -28.57
C THR A 21 -3.07 14.42 -28.35
N GLN A 22 -2.42 15.42 -28.94
CA GLN A 22 -2.95 16.79 -29.15
C GLN A 22 -4.08 16.74 -30.19
N LEU A 23 -5.25 16.23 -29.83
CA LEU A 23 -6.45 16.44 -30.64
C LEU A 23 -7.13 17.71 -30.11
N PRO A 24 -7.55 18.64 -31.01
CA PRO A 24 -8.29 19.84 -30.62
C PRO A 24 -9.68 19.40 -30.16
N GLY A 25 -9.93 19.51 -28.90
CA GLY A 25 -11.17 19.14 -28.19
C GLY A 25 -10.86 18.67 -26.81
N ASN A 26 -11.62 19.16 -25.84
CA ASN A 26 -11.45 18.91 -24.40
C ASN A 26 -11.78 17.44 -24.05
N GLN A 27 -11.00 16.49 -24.58
CA GLN A 27 -11.20 15.06 -24.28
C GLN A 27 -10.44 14.74 -23.01
N GLN A 28 -11.17 14.59 -21.91
CA GLN A 28 -10.70 13.91 -20.72
C GLN A 28 -10.27 12.48 -21.14
N GLY A 29 -9.12 12.03 -20.63
CA GLY A 29 -8.69 10.64 -20.82
C GLY A 29 -9.67 9.63 -20.22
N TYR A 30 -9.38 8.34 -20.36
CA TYR A 30 -10.21 7.29 -19.75
C TYR A 30 -10.17 7.43 -18.23
N PRO A 31 -11.32 7.29 -17.53
CA PRO A 31 -11.39 7.35 -16.08
C PRO A 31 -10.67 6.14 -15.47
N ILE A 32 -9.82 6.39 -14.47
CA ILE A 32 -9.14 5.37 -13.65
C ILE A 32 -9.76 5.32 -12.27
N LEU A 33 -10.05 6.50 -11.67
CA LEU A 33 -10.77 6.65 -10.41
C LEU A 33 -11.80 7.76 -10.56
N GLN A 34 -12.97 7.56 -9.96
CA GLN A 34 -14.12 8.45 -10.11
C GLN A 34 -14.77 8.69 -8.73
N ASP A 35 -14.79 9.96 -8.32
CA ASP A 35 -15.43 10.47 -7.12
C ASP A 35 -15.09 9.69 -5.83
N ILE A 36 -13.81 9.34 -5.65
CA ILE A 36 -13.37 8.62 -4.45
C ILE A 36 -13.31 9.58 -3.27
N SER A 37 -14.17 9.33 -2.28
CA SER A 37 -14.19 10.05 -1.00
C SER A 37 -14.13 9.04 0.14
N LEU A 38 -13.14 9.19 1.04
CA LEU A 38 -13.00 8.32 2.20
C LEU A 38 -12.15 8.96 3.30
N GLU A 39 -12.34 8.49 4.53
CA GLU A 39 -11.51 8.81 5.67
C GLU A 39 -10.83 7.55 6.21
N VAL A 40 -9.58 7.69 6.62
CA VAL A 40 -8.78 6.62 7.23
C VAL A 40 -8.30 7.12 8.58
N PHE A 41 -8.45 6.30 9.59
CA PHE A 41 -8.09 6.64 10.96
C PHE A 41 -6.79 5.97 11.39
N GLN A 42 -6.17 6.51 12.42
CA GLN A 42 -4.93 5.96 12.99
C GLN A 42 -5.16 4.52 13.46
N GLY A 43 -4.26 3.64 13.08
CA GLY A 43 -4.33 2.22 13.43
C GLY A 43 -5.32 1.40 12.59
N ASP A 44 -6.01 2.01 11.60
CA ASP A 44 -6.82 1.24 10.64
C ASP A 44 -5.94 0.23 9.89
N ARG A 45 -6.43 -0.99 9.73
CA ARG A 45 -5.92 -1.98 8.79
C ARG A 45 -6.95 -2.16 7.70
N ILE A 46 -6.66 -1.60 6.53
CA ILE A 46 -7.60 -1.55 5.40
C ILE A 46 -7.14 -2.52 4.32
N ALA A 47 -8.00 -3.47 3.97
CA ALA A 47 -7.84 -4.25 2.76
C ALA A 47 -8.55 -3.55 1.60
N ILE A 48 -7.88 -3.42 0.46
CA ILE A 48 -8.42 -2.86 -0.78
C ILE A 48 -8.56 -4.03 -1.75
N VAL A 49 -9.79 -4.34 -2.13
CA VAL A 49 -10.13 -5.46 -3.02
C VAL A 49 -10.87 -4.95 -4.26
N GLY A 50 -10.92 -5.78 -5.29
CA GLY A 50 -11.58 -5.49 -6.56
C GLY A 50 -10.89 -6.20 -7.73
N PRO A 51 -11.52 -6.31 -8.91
CA PRO A 51 -10.94 -6.94 -10.08
C PRO A 51 -9.67 -6.23 -10.57
N VAL A 52 -8.96 -6.85 -11.50
CA VAL A 52 -7.83 -6.23 -12.21
C VAL A 52 -8.34 -5.00 -12.95
N GLY A 53 -7.58 -3.90 -12.96
CA GLY A 53 -8.03 -2.65 -13.58
C GLY A 53 -8.96 -1.77 -12.75
N ALA A 54 -9.45 -2.22 -11.58
CA ALA A 54 -10.36 -1.43 -10.73
C ALA A 54 -9.78 -0.11 -10.17
N GLY A 55 -8.47 0.15 -10.35
CA GLY A 55 -7.81 1.38 -9.87
C GLY A 55 -7.09 1.26 -8.53
N LYS A 56 -6.97 0.06 -7.94
CA LYS A 56 -6.37 -0.18 -6.61
C LYS A 56 -4.94 0.36 -6.48
N THR A 57 -4.04 -0.06 -7.36
CA THR A 57 -2.64 0.43 -7.42
C THR A 57 -2.58 1.94 -7.67
N SER A 58 -3.46 2.46 -8.55
CA SER A 58 -3.54 3.90 -8.83
C SER A 58 -3.94 4.69 -7.60
N LEU A 59 -4.84 4.17 -6.77
CA LEU A 59 -5.20 4.78 -5.49
C LEU A 59 -3.96 4.86 -4.56
N LEU A 60 -3.19 3.79 -4.41
CA LEU A 60 -1.96 3.80 -3.61
C LEU A 60 -0.92 4.80 -4.16
N HIS A 61 -0.78 4.89 -5.48
CA HIS A 61 0.12 5.86 -6.13
C HIS A 61 -0.28 7.31 -5.88
N LEU A 62 -1.58 7.62 -5.90
CA LEU A 62 -2.11 8.94 -5.55
C LEU A 62 -1.78 9.30 -4.09
N LEU A 63 -1.99 8.38 -3.17
CA LEU A 63 -1.71 8.59 -1.74
C LEU A 63 -0.25 8.90 -1.49
N ASN A 64 0.67 8.22 -2.19
CA ASN A 64 2.13 8.45 -2.08
C ASN A 64 2.64 9.59 -2.98
N ARG A 65 1.75 10.28 -3.72
CA ARG A 65 2.09 11.32 -4.70
C ARG A 65 3.12 10.85 -5.73
N LEU A 66 3.02 9.60 -6.21
CA LEU A 66 3.67 9.15 -7.44
C LEU A 66 2.95 9.69 -8.67
N ILE A 67 1.64 9.86 -8.56
CA ILE A 67 0.79 10.53 -9.52
C ILE A 67 -0.08 11.57 -8.79
N GLU A 68 -0.55 12.58 -9.50
CA GLU A 68 -1.43 13.62 -8.95
C GLU A 68 -2.86 13.38 -9.42
N PRO A 69 -3.88 13.63 -8.58
CA PRO A 69 -5.27 13.52 -9.00
C PRO A 69 -5.61 14.56 -10.06
N SER A 70 -6.50 14.21 -10.99
CA SER A 70 -7.04 15.13 -11.99
C SER A 70 -7.95 16.19 -11.35
N SER A 71 -8.70 15.81 -10.32
CA SER A 71 -9.47 16.73 -9.46
C SER A 71 -9.67 16.12 -8.08
N GLY A 72 -10.17 16.93 -7.13
CA GLY A 72 -10.30 16.55 -5.72
C GLY A 72 -9.05 16.86 -4.90
N LYS A 73 -9.10 16.55 -3.60
CA LYS A 73 -8.04 16.85 -2.63
C LYS A 73 -7.75 15.68 -1.72
N ILE A 74 -6.47 15.51 -1.39
CA ILE A 74 -6.00 14.50 -0.43
C ILE A 74 -5.38 15.25 0.74
N TYR A 75 -5.77 14.88 1.96
CA TYR A 75 -5.24 15.46 3.18
C TYR A 75 -4.55 14.39 4.01
N LEU A 76 -3.35 14.72 4.53
CA LEU A 76 -2.60 13.96 5.49
C LEU A 76 -2.54 14.77 6.79
N GLU A 77 -3.07 14.23 7.90
CA GLU A 77 -3.17 14.93 9.19
C GLU A 77 -3.81 16.33 9.09
N ASN A 78 -4.84 16.49 8.25
CA ASN A 78 -5.56 17.73 7.90
C ASN A 78 -4.75 18.77 7.10
N GLN A 79 -3.55 18.46 6.68
CA GLN A 79 -2.81 19.29 5.72
C GLN A 79 -3.01 18.74 4.31
N GLU A 80 -3.34 19.59 3.33
CA GLU A 80 -3.44 19.15 1.94
C GLU A 80 -2.10 18.58 1.48
N SER A 81 -2.11 17.38 0.92
CA SER A 81 -0.91 16.61 0.57
C SER A 81 0.02 17.36 -0.41
N ARG A 82 -0.54 18.20 -1.28
CA ARG A 82 0.22 19.03 -2.22
C ARG A 82 1.06 20.10 -1.52
N GLN A 83 0.67 20.53 -0.33
CA GLN A 83 1.39 21.53 0.47
C GLN A 83 2.52 20.93 1.30
N ILE A 84 2.54 19.60 1.45
CA ILE A 84 3.59 18.90 2.18
C ILE A 84 4.77 18.65 1.22
N PRO A 85 6.03 18.99 1.60
CA PRO A 85 7.20 18.60 0.81
C PRO A 85 7.19 17.09 0.55
N VAL A 86 7.37 16.67 -0.72
CA VAL A 86 7.18 15.27 -1.12
C VAL A 86 8.07 14.28 -0.37
N ILE A 87 9.28 14.68 -0.01
CA ILE A 87 10.20 13.86 0.79
C ILE A 87 9.62 13.64 2.20
N GLN A 88 9.10 14.69 2.83
CA GLN A 88 8.47 14.60 4.15
C GLN A 88 7.22 13.72 4.10
N LEU A 89 6.36 13.89 3.08
CA LEU A 89 5.18 13.05 2.88
C LEU A 89 5.57 11.57 2.78
N ARG A 90 6.56 11.23 1.94
CA ARG A 90 7.02 9.86 1.71
C ARG A 90 7.80 9.25 2.90
N GLN A 91 8.22 10.07 3.85
CA GLN A 91 8.74 9.57 5.14
C GLN A 91 7.61 9.19 6.12
N MET A 92 6.48 9.88 6.04
CA MET A 92 5.30 9.59 6.86
C MET A 92 4.45 8.47 6.27
N LEU A 93 4.37 8.41 4.93
CA LEU A 93 3.54 7.50 4.17
C LEU A 93 4.42 6.74 3.17
N VAL A 94 4.75 5.49 3.52
CA VAL A 94 5.64 4.64 2.72
C VAL A 94 4.83 3.70 1.85
N LEU A 95 5.20 3.59 0.57
CA LEU A 95 4.63 2.64 -0.37
C LEU A 95 5.64 1.55 -0.69
N VAL A 96 5.21 0.30 -0.56
CA VAL A 96 5.90 -0.90 -1.04
C VAL A 96 5.15 -1.41 -2.25
N LEU A 97 5.82 -1.41 -3.40
CA LEU A 97 5.27 -1.87 -4.68
C LEU A 97 5.30 -3.39 -4.79
N GLN A 98 4.47 -3.94 -5.66
CA GLN A 98 4.44 -5.35 -6.01
C GLN A 98 5.78 -5.83 -6.58
N GLU A 99 6.35 -5.08 -7.53
CA GLU A 99 7.70 -5.35 -8.04
C GLU A 99 8.74 -4.52 -7.29
N SER A 100 9.47 -5.17 -6.42
CA SER A 100 10.46 -4.51 -5.57
C SER A 100 11.86 -4.66 -6.12
N LYS A 101 12.59 -3.53 -6.25
CA LYS A 101 13.98 -3.46 -6.72
C LYS A 101 14.91 -2.97 -5.61
N LEU A 102 16.10 -3.57 -5.52
CA LEU A 102 17.14 -3.18 -4.56
C LEU A 102 18.12 -2.15 -5.12
N LEU A 103 17.92 -1.68 -6.34
CA LEU A 103 18.72 -0.62 -6.99
C LEU A 103 20.23 -0.91 -7.06
N GLY A 104 20.61 -2.16 -7.27
CA GLY A 104 22.01 -2.59 -7.33
C GLY A 104 22.71 -2.74 -5.98
N MET A 105 22.00 -2.52 -4.87
CA MET A 105 22.52 -2.67 -3.51
C MET A 105 22.44 -4.12 -3.03
N THR A 106 23.27 -4.45 -2.02
CA THR A 106 23.05 -5.66 -1.22
C THR A 106 21.84 -5.46 -0.31
N VAL A 107 21.28 -6.56 0.21
CA VAL A 107 20.16 -6.52 1.17
C VAL A 107 20.47 -5.61 2.35
N GLY A 108 21.64 -5.77 2.99
CA GLY A 108 22.04 -4.95 4.14
C GLY A 108 22.10 -3.46 3.79
N GLN A 109 22.67 -3.13 2.62
CA GLN A 109 22.72 -1.76 2.12
C GLN A 109 21.30 -1.22 1.83
N ALA A 110 20.45 -1.99 1.17
CA ALA A 110 19.08 -1.58 0.82
C ALA A 110 18.21 -1.31 2.06
N LEU A 111 18.38 -2.07 3.14
CA LEU A 111 17.70 -1.86 4.40
C LEU A 111 18.20 -0.61 5.14
N ALA A 112 19.51 -0.36 5.13
CA ALA A 112 20.11 0.79 5.80
C ALA A 112 19.88 2.12 5.02
N TYR A 113 19.81 2.06 3.70
CA TYR A 113 19.82 3.22 2.81
C TYR A 113 18.83 4.34 3.16
N PRO A 114 17.53 4.07 3.38
CA PRO A 114 16.57 5.12 3.71
C PRO A 114 16.88 5.81 5.05
N LEU A 115 17.52 5.13 5.97
CA LEU A 115 17.92 5.68 7.27
C LEU A 115 19.20 6.52 7.17
N VAL A 116 20.14 6.10 6.31
CA VAL A 116 21.35 6.87 5.96
C VAL A 116 20.96 8.21 5.32
N LEU A 117 20.02 8.20 4.37
CA LEU A 117 19.51 9.41 3.73
C LEU A 117 18.84 10.38 4.73
N ARG A 118 18.32 9.86 5.84
CA ARG A 118 17.74 10.65 6.94
C ARG A 118 18.79 11.14 7.94
N GLY A 119 20.07 10.82 7.76
CA GLY A 119 21.14 11.23 8.64
C GLY A 119 21.13 10.59 10.03
N LEU A 120 20.51 9.40 10.17
CA LEU A 120 20.47 8.72 11.46
C LEU A 120 21.86 8.18 11.84
N SER A 121 22.11 8.07 13.16
CA SER A 121 23.36 7.51 13.66
C SER A 121 23.51 6.02 13.25
N LYS A 122 24.75 5.56 13.06
CA LYS A 122 25.06 4.17 12.73
C LYS A 122 24.41 3.19 13.71
N GLN A 123 24.46 3.50 15.02
CA GLN A 123 23.85 2.69 16.06
C GLN A 123 22.32 2.57 15.88
N THR A 124 21.62 3.67 15.58
CA THR A 124 20.17 3.66 15.35
C THR A 124 19.83 2.86 14.09
N ILE A 125 20.64 2.99 13.03
CA ILE A 125 20.46 2.22 11.79
C ILE A 125 20.59 0.72 12.06
N GLU A 126 21.67 0.31 12.73
CA GLU A 126 21.91 -1.09 13.07
C GLU A 126 20.77 -1.67 13.93
N GLN A 127 20.33 -0.95 14.95
CA GLN A 127 19.21 -1.36 15.81
C GLN A 127 17.91 -1.57 15.02
N ARG A 128 17.51 -0.62 14.16
CA ARG A 128 16.28 -0.72 13.38
C ARG A 128 16.34 -1.82 12.33
N VAL A 129 17.48 -1.93 11.65
CA VAL A 129 17.70 -2.97 10.63
C VAL A 129 17.67 -4.36 11.28
N SER A 130 18.41 -4.57 12.38
CA SER A 130 18.43 -5.85 13.11
C SER A 130 17.04 -6.23 13.62
N HIS A 131 16.28 -5.27 14.17
CA HIS A 131 14.92 -5.51 14.63
C HIS A 131 14.02 -6.06 13.50
N TRP A 132 14.02 -5.43 12.33
CA TRP A 132 13.15 -5.88 11.23
C TRP A 132 13.64 -7.16 10.53
N ILE A 133 14.93 -7.42 10.53
CA ILE A 133 15.51 -8.70 10.10
C ILE A 133 14.97 -9.83 10.99
N GLU A 134 14.99 -9.65 12.30
CA GLU A 134 14.48 -10.61 13.27
C GLU A 134 12.96 -10.80 13.13
N GLN A 135 12.19 -9.69 13.13
CA GLN A 135 10.72 -9.73 13.05
C GLN A 135 10.20 -10.40 11.77
N LEU A 136 10.89 -10.26 10.65
CA LEU A 136 10.50 -10.83 9.36
C LEU A 136 11.25 -12.13 9.03
N HIS A 137 11.99 -12.68 9.99
CA HIS A 137 12.78 -13.90 9.81
C HIS A 137 13.68 -13.88 8.56
N ILE A 138 14.32 -12.73 8.28
CA ILE A 138 15.25 -12.58 7.17
C ILE A 138 16.60 -13.21 7.59
N PRO A 139 17.07 -14.26 6.90
CA PRO A 139 18.34 -14.91 7.25
C PRO A 139 19.53 -13.95 7.09
N SER A 140 20.45 -13.96 8.05
CA SER A 140 21.64 -13.09 8.03
C SER A 140 22.53 -13.31 6.80
N GLU A 141 22.53 -14.52 6.25
CA GLU A 141 23.23 -14.86 5.01
C GLU A 141 22.70 -14.13 3.77
N TRP A 142 21.49 -13.54 3.83
CA TRP A 142 20.98 -12.74 2.71
C TRP A 142 21.57 -11.34 2.68
N LEU A 143 22.13 -10.83 3.79
CA LEU A 143 22.55 -9.44 3.92
C LEU A 143 23.62 -9.04 2.89
N GLY A 144 24.47 -9.98 2.49
CA GLY A 144 25.47 -9.77 1.44
C GLY A 144 24.97 -10.00 0.02
N ARG A 145 23.75 -10.55 -0.16
CA ARG A 145 23.19 -10.86 -1.49
C ARG A 145 22.70 -9.62 -2.19
N THR A 146 22.78 -9.61 -3.52
CA THR A 146 22.17 -8.61 -4.39
C THR A 146 20.83 -9.10 -4.92
N GLU A 147 20.08 -8.23 -5.59
CA GLU A 147 18.75 -8.51 -6.14
C GLU A 147 18.69 -9.79 -6.99
N VAL A 148 19.71 -10.02 -7.83
CA VAL A 148 19.74 -11.18 -8.74
C VAL A 148 19.95 -12.52 -8.03
N GLN A 149 20.40 -12.51 -6.79
CA GLN A 149 20.64 -13.68 -5.95
C GLN A 149 19.44 -14.03 -5.05
N LEU A 150 18.36 -13.28 -5.15
CA LEU A 150 17.16 -13.45 -4.36
C LEU A 150 15.97 -13.93 -5.23
N SER A 151 15.14 -14.80 -4.67
CA SER A 151 13.84 -15.13 -5.29
C SER A 151 12.91 -13.91 -5.27
N ALA A 152 11.80 -13.96 -6.01
CA ALA A 152 10.79 -12.89 -6.00
C ALA A 152 10.24 -12.65 -4.57
N GLY A 153 9.89 -13.72 -3.85
CA GLY A 153 9.40 -13.60 -2.47
C GLY A 153 10.45 -13.05 -1.49
N GLN A 154 11.71 -13.46 -1.65
CA GLN A 154 12.81 -12.91 -0.84
C GLN A 154 12.98 -11.40 -1.09
N ARG A 155 12.95 -10.95 -2.36
CA ARG A 155 13.01 -9.52 -2.70
C ARG A 155 11.84 -8.77 -2.10
N GLN A 156 10.62 -9.32 -2.17
CA GLN A 156 9.42 -8.71 -1.62
C GLN A 156 9.54 -8.53 -0.10
N LEU A 157 10.01 -9.56 0.61
CA LEU A 157 10.19 -9.48 2.06
C LEU A 157 11.23 -8.42 2.45
N VAL A 158 12.35 -8.33 1.72
CA VAL A 158 13.36 -7.28 1.90
C VAL A 158 12.80 -5.89 1.62
N ALA A 159 11.95 -5.73 0.61
CA ALA A 159 11.34 -4.44 0.32
C ALA A 159 10.34 -4.00 1.38
N ILE A 160 9.57 -4.93 1.94
CA ILE A 160 8.69 -4.66 3.08
C ILE A 160 9.54 -4.24 4.30
N ALA A 161 10.60 -4.98 4.62
CA ALA A 161 11.54 -4.63 5.69
C ALA A 161 12.11 -3.22 5.49
N ARG A 162 12.54 -2.88 4.26
CA ARG A 162 13.03 -1.54 3.90
C ARG A 162 11.99 -0.44 4.12
N GLY A 163 10.72 -0.72 3.90
CA GLY A 163 9.62 0.19 4.22
C GLY A 163 9.43 0.36 5.74
N LEU A 164 9.54 -0.74 6.47
CA LEU A 164 9.30 -0.78 7.91
C LEU A 164 10.41 -0.14 8.75
N VAL A 165 11.70 -0.22 8.33
CA VAL A 165 12.82 0.46 9.04
C VAL A 165 12.64 1.96 9.12
N ILE A 166 11.86 2.56 8.21
CA ILE A 166 11.53 4.00 8.20
C ILE A 166 10.63 4.37 9.38
N GLN A 167 9.86 3.41 9.92
CA GLN A 167 8.81 3.60 10.93
C GLN A 167 7.74 4.60 10.45
N PRO A 168 7.04 4.30 9.34
CA PRO A 168 6.05 5.19 8.78
C PRO A 168 4.81 5.29 9.66
N LYS A 169 4.08 6.41 9.58
CA LYS A 169 2.74 6.55 10.17
C LYS A 169 1.71 5.76 9.36
N ILE A 170 1.87 5.74 8.04
CA ILE A 170 1.02 5.02 7.10
C ILE A 170 1.89 4.15 6.21
N LEU A 171 1.55 2.87 6.13
CA LEU A 171 2.18 1.89 5.25
C LEU A 171 1.19 1.48 4.16
N LEU A 172 1.58 1.68 2.91
CA LEU A 172 0.85 1.25 1.73
C LEU A 172 1.55 0.04 1.14
N LEU A 173 0.79 -1.04 0.92
CA LEU A 173 1.30 -2.31 0.41
C LEU A 173 0.52 -2.70 -0.84
N ASP A 174 1.21 -2.82 -1.96
CA ASP A 174 0.61 -3.28 -3.21
C ASP A 174 0.94 -4.77 -3.41
N GLU A 175 -0.05 -5.62 -3.18
CA GLU A 175 0.03 -7.09 -3.27
C GLU A 175 1.25 -7.72 -2.56
N PRO A 176 1.46 -7.43 -1.27
CA PRO A 176 2.69 -7.80 -0.57
C PRO A 176 2.90 -9.32 -0.42
N THR A 177 1.86 -10.13 -0.65
CA THR A 177 1.90 -11.60 -0.47
C THR A 177 1.92 -12.38 -1.77
N SER A 178 1.82 -11.72 -2.94
CA SER A 178 1.69 -12.39 -4.25
C SER A 178 2.84 -13.34 -4.60
N ALA A 179 4.06 -13.06 -4.10
CA ALA A 179 5.25 -13.87 -4.33
C ALA A 179 5.70 -14.71 -3.13
N LEU A 180 4.92 -14.70 -2.03
CA LEU A 180 5.25 -15.39 -0.77
C LEU A 180 4.53 -16.75 -0.70
N ASP A 181 5.19 -17.74 -0.07
CA ASP A 181 4.51 -18.97 0.34
C ASP A 181 3.51 -18.69 1.48
N ALA A 182 2.58 -19.61 1.70
CA ALA A 182 1.49 -19.44 2.67
C ALA A 182 1.99 -19.21 4.11
N GLY A 183 3.08 -19.85 4.51
CA GLY A 183 3.66 -19.71 5.85
C GLY A 183 4.24 -18.31 6.04
N THR A 184 5.06 -17.87 5.10
CA THR A 184 5.67 -16.52 5.09
C THR A 184 4.61 -15.43 5.00
N ALA A 185 3.57 -15.61 4.15
CA ALA A 185 2.46 -14.67 4.04
C ALA A 185 1.68 -14.54 5.36
N SER A 186 1.35 -15.67 6.00
CA SER A 186 0.66 -15.68 7.30
C SER A 186 1.49 -14.99 8.39
N HIS A 187 2.78 -15.26 8.46
CA HIS A 187 3.69 -14.61 9.40
C HIS A 187 3.74 -13.09 9.17
N LEU A 188 3.87 -12.66 7.91
CA LEU A 188 3.83 -11.24 7.55
C LEU A 188 2.54 -10.57 8.05
N MET A 189 1.38 -11.20 7.86
CA MET A 189 0.10 -10.64 8.35
C MET A 189 0.09 -10.49 9.88
N GLN A 190 0.67 -11.44 10.62
CA GLN A 190 0.80 -11.34 12.08
C GLN A 190 1.70 -10.16 12.48
N VAL A 191 2.86 -10.01 11.86
CA VAL A 191 3.80 -8.91 12.12
C VAL A 191 3.15 -7.55 11.83
N LEU A 192 2.47 -7.41 10.69
CA LEU A 192 1.77 -6.17 10.33
C LEU A 192 0.59 -5.87 11.27
N THR A 193 -0.13 -6.89 11.71
CA THR A 193 -1.21 -6.74 12.70
C THR A 193 -0.66 -6.24 14.03
N GLN A 194 0.42 -6.85 14.52
CA GLN A 194 1.09 -6.43 15.75
C GLN A 194 1.61 -4.99 15.64
N LEU A 195 2.25 -4.63 14.50
CA LEU A 195 2.72 -3.27 14.24
C LEU A 195 1.59 -2.24 14.35
N SER A 196 0.44 -2.52 13.73
CA SER A 196 -0.72 -1.63 13.81
C SER A 196 -1.24 -1.50 15.25
N GLN A 197 -1.30 -2.60 16.00
CA GLN A 197 -1.81 -2.59 17.37
C GLN A 197 -0.87 -1.89 18.36
N THR A 198 0.44 -2.12 18.25
CA THR A 198 1.44 -1.61 19.20
C THR A 198 1.89 -0.19 18.90
N HIS A 199 2.06 0.15 17.63
CA HIS A 199 2.57 1.45 17.18
C HIS A 199 1.51 2.34 16.55
N GLN A 200 0.25 1.86 16.47
CA GLN A 200 -0.85 2.57 15.84
C GLN A 200 -0.55 2.96 14.38
N THR A 201 0.31 2.16 13.72
CA THR A 201 0.60 2.35 12.29
C THR A 201 -0.63 2.02 11.47
N THR A 202 -1.06 2.94 10.63
CA THR A 202 -2.15 2.73 9.68
C THR A 202 -1.64 1.96 8.48
N ILE A 203 -2.35 0.91 8.05
CA ILE A 203 -1.91 0.06 6.93
C ILE A 203 -3.03 -0.06 5.91
N LEU A 204 -2.74 0.30 4.66
CA LEU A 204 -3.60 0.04 3.51
C LEU A 204 -2.92 -0.99 2.62
N MET A 205 -3.62 -2.07 2.32
CA MET A 205 -3.06 -3.20 1.57
C MET A 205 -3.99 -3.60 0.44
N VAL A 206 -3.50 -3.58 -0.78
CA VAL A 206 -4.14 -4.24 -1.92
C VAL A 206 -3.86 -5.74 -1.80
N ASN A 207 -4.90 -6.57 -1.85
CA ASN A 207 -4.76 -8.01 -1.80
C ASN A 207 -5.84 -8.69 -2.63
N HIS A 208 -5.46 -9.70 -3.41
CA HIS A 208 -6.39 -10.57 -4.15
C HIS A 208 -6.84 -11.80 -3.35
N GLN A 209 -6.13 -12.14 -2.27
CA GLN A 209 -6.45 -13.28 -1.41
C GLN A 209 -7.39 -12.84 -0.29
N LEU A 210 -8.70 -13.09 -0.47
CA LEU A 210 -9.73 -12.66 0.50
C LEU A 210 -9.53 -13.28 1.88
N GLU A 211 -9.00 -14.48 1.97
CA GLU A 211 -8.72 -15.16 3.25
C GLU A 211 -7.70 -14.39 4.08
N LEU A 212 -6.64 -13.87 3.44
CA LEU A 212 -5.65 -13.03 4.13
C LEU A 212 -6.24 -11.65 4.47
N ALA A 213 -7.05 -11.09 3.58
CA ALA A 213 -7.73 -9.83 3.84
C ALA A 213 -8.66 -9.95 5.07
N GLN A 214 -9.42 -11.04 5.18
CA GLN A 214 -10.34 -11.32 6.29
C GLN A 214 -9.63 -11.41 7.64
N ILE A 215 -8.47 -12.05 7.69
CA ILE A 215 -7.69 -12.21 8.92
C ILE A 215 -7.03 -10.89 9.32
N PHE A 216 -6.60 -10.09 8.35
CA PHE A 216 -5.79 -8.91 8.58
C PHE A 216 -6.62 -7.65 8.85
N CYS A 217 -7.66 -7.37 8.06
CA CYS A 217 -8.26 -6.04 8.02
C CYS A 217 -9.23 -5.76 9.18
N THR A 218 -9.35 -4.48 9.52
CA THR A 218 -10.44 -3.93 10.35
C THR A 218 -11.54 -3.33 9.50
N ARG A 219 -11.17 -2.91 8.27
CA ARG A 219 -12.06 -2.33 7.26
C ARG A 219 -11.68 -2.82 5.87
N LEU A 220 -12.66 -2.85 4.99
CA LEU A 220 -12.46 -3.25 3.59
C LEU A 220 -12.99 -2.15 2.67
N LEU A 221 -12.20 -1.83 1.66
CA LEU A 221 -12.60 -1.01 0.51
C LEU A 221 -12.77 -1.91 -0.71
N HIS A 222 -13.95 -1.90 -1.32
CA HIS A 222 -14.20 -2.59 -2.58
C HIS A 222 -14.23 -1.57 -3.72
N LEU A 223 -13.24 -1.65 -4.60
CA LEU A 223 -13.17 -0.84 -5.82
C LEU A 223 -13.61 -1.67 -7.04
N HIS A 224 -14.38 -1.05 -7.93
CA HIS A 224 -14.76 -1.61 -9.21
C HIS A 224 -14.90 -0.49 -10.24
N GLN A 225 -14.28 -0.65 -11.41
CA GLN A 225 -14.31 0.33 -12.51
C GLN A 225 -14.05 1.77 -12.07
N GLY A 226 -13.10 1.95 -11.16
CA GLY A 226 -12.71 3.26 -10.63
C GLY A 226 -13.61 3.83 -9.55
N HIS A 227 -14.68 3.16 -9.17
CA HIS A 227 -15.60 3.59 -8.09
C HIS A 227 -15.37 2.83 -6.79
N LEU A 228 -15.61 3.49 -5.67
CA LEU A 228 -15.65 2.87 -4.35
C LEU A 228 -17.05 2.32 -4.08
N LEU A 229 -17.26 1.03 -4.31
CA LEU A 229 -18.58 0.38 -4.11
C LEU A 229 -18.89 0.16 -2.65
N ALA A 230 -17.88 -0.17 -1.83
CA ALA A 230 -18.07 -0.41 -0.41
C ALA A 230 -16.89 0.11 0.42
N ASN A 231 -17.20 0.59 1.62
CA ASN A 231 -16.27 0.99 2.67
C ASN A 231 -16.87 0.51 4.00
N GLN A 232 -16.54 -0.74 4.38
CA GLN A 232 -17.24 -1.46 5.44
C GLN A 232 -16.28 -1.92 6.53
N ARG A 233 -16.76 -2.02 7.77
CA ARG A 233 -16.03 -2.70 8.84
C ARG A 233 -16.04 -4.22 8.60
N VAL A 234 -14.99 -4.91 9.00
CA VAL A 234 -14.85 -6.37 8.80
C VAL A 234 -16.04 -7.16 9.37
N SER A 235 -16.65 -6.69 10.46
CA SER A 235 -17.83 -7.30 11.09
C SER A 235 -19.12 -7.18 10.29
N GLU A 236 -19.16 -6.30 9.29
CA GLU A 236 -20.34 -6.00 8.47
C GLU A 236 -20.28 -6.69 7.10
N ILE A 237 -19.14 -7.36 6.79
CA ILE A 237 -18.88 -7.93 5.46
C ILE A 237 -19.49 -9.32 5.35
N ASN A 238 -20.30 -9.53 4.33
CA ASN A 238 -20.65 -10.86 3.85
C ASN A 238 -19.56 -11.37 2.89
N TRP A 239 -18.61 -12.13 3.42
CA TRP A 239 -17.45 -12.61 2.67
C TRP A 239 -17.82 -13.57 1.51
N VAL A 240 -18.92 -14.30 1.62
CA VAL A 240 -19.39 -15.20 0.55
C VAL A 240 -19.90 -14.37 -0.63
N GLU A 241 -20.78 -13.41 -0.37
CA GLU A 241 -21.33 -12.52 -1.38
C GLU A 241 -20.24 -11.65 -2.04
N LEU A 242 -19.29 -11.14 -1.24
CA LEU A 242 -18.14 -10.40 -1.76
C LEU A 242 -17.32 -11.26 -2.73
N ARG A 243 -17.03 -12.51 -2.37
CA ARG A 243 -16.29 -13.44 -3.23
C ARG A 243 -17.03 -13.68 -4.55
N GLU A 244 -18.32 -13.96 -4.50
CA GLU A 244 -19.16 -14.16 -5.68
C GLU A 244 -19.17 -12.93 -6.58
N SER A 245 -19.32 -11.74 -5.98
CA SER A 245 -19.28 -10.45 -6.69
C SER A 245 -17.93 -10.22 -7.41
N LEU A 246 -16.81 -10.54 -6.76
CA LEU A 246 -15.48 -10.39 -7.38
C LEU A 246 -15.29 -11.36 -8.54
N ILE A 247 -15.70 -12.63 -8.39
CA ILE A 247 -15.61 -13.64 -9.46
C ILE A 247 -16.48 -13.21 -10.67
N GLN A 248 -17.68 -12.70 -10.42
CA GLN A 248 -18.55 -12.22 -11.50
C GLN A 248 -17.97 -11.00 -12.21
N ALA A 249 -17.36 -10.07 -11.48
CA ALA A 249 -16.73 -8.87 -12.04
C ALA A 249 -15.50 -9.23 -12.91
N GLU A 250 -14.66 -10.17 -12.46
CA GLU A 250 -13.50 -10.66 -13.24
C GLU A 250 -13.97 -11.36 -14.55
N ALA A 251 -15.02 -12.17 -14.46
CA ALA A 251 -15.57 -12.83 -15.64
C ALA A 251 -16.16 -11.84 -16.67
N GLN A 252 -16.73 -10.72 -16.22
CA GLN A 252 -17.26 -9.68 -17.12
C GLN A 252 -16.15 -8.87 -17.79
N ASP A 253 -15.07 -8.58 -17.06
CA ASP A 253 -13.93 -7.83 -17.60
C ASP A 253 -13.11 -8.65 -18.62
N ASP A 254 -13.04 -10.00 -18.48
CA ASP A 254 -12.36 -10.91 -19.43
C ASP A 254 -13.13 -11.08 -20.76
N PHE A 255 -14.45 -10.86 -20.78
CA PHE A 255 -15.29 -10.98 -21.97
C PHE A 255 -15.67 -9.65 -22.62
N GLY A 256 -15.24 -8.53 -22.06
CA GLY A 256 -15.51 -7.18 -22.55
C GLY A 256 -14.44 -6.67 -23.52
N PHE A 257 -14.49 -7.17 -24.80
CA PHE A 257 -13.85 -6.52 -25.95
C PHE A 257 -14.87 -5.73 -26.75
#